data_4ec8e6d7fd3982bfcaaa026134a91553
#
_entry.id   4ec8e6d7fd3982bfcaaa026134a91553
#
_cell.length_a   1.000
_cell.length_b   1.000
_cell.length_c   1.000
_cell.angle_alpha   90.00
_cell.angle_beta   90.00
_cell.angle_gamma   90.00
#
_symmetry.space_group_name_H-M   'P 1'
#
loop_
_entity.id
_entity.type
_entity.pdbx_description
1 polymer ?
#
loop_
_entity_poly.entity_id
_entity_poly.type
_entity_poly.pdbx_seq_one_letter_code
_entity_poly.pdbx_strand_id
1 'polypeptide(L)' 'MDATRFQVGDRVRSRVTRGDLKAGMVGTVQRSFLSVDNIYDVFFDSKPTPVLMRGHELEPLEQARERKA' A
#
# COMPACT_ATOMS: atom_id res chain seq x y z
N MET A 1 8.90 1.21 15.34
CA MET A 1 8.78 0.88 14.95
C MET A 1 8.48 1.05 13.87
N ASP A 2 8.49 1.33 13.09
CA ASP A 2 8.27 1.52 12.03
C ASP A 2 7.75 0.66 11.40
N ALA A 3 7.57 0.13 11.35
CA ALA A 3 7.02 -0.70 10.82
C ALA A 3 6.27 -0.57 9.76
N THR A 4 6.47 -0.05 8.83
CA THR A 4 5.76 -0.03 7.74
C THR A 4 6.11 -1.15 6.93
N ARG A 5 5.95 -2.36 7.27
CA ARG A 5 6.21 -3.47 6.50
C ARG A 5 4.94 -4.06 6.12
N PHE A 6 4.63 -4.30 4.87
CA PHE A 6 3.42 -4.92 4.39
C PHE A 6 3.75 -6.27 3.76
N GLN A 7 2.79 -7.15 3.67
CA GLN A 7 2.97 -8.44 3.07
C GLN A 7 2.05 -8.59 1.89
N VAL A 8 2.36 -9.50 1.02
CA VAL A 8 1.54 -9.78 -0.15
C VAL A 8 0.15 -10.14 0.33
N GLY A 9 -0.84 -9.51 -0.23
CA GLY A 9 -2.21 -9.74 0.18
C GLY A 9 -2.77 -8.70 1.11
N ASP A 10 -1.92 -7.86 1.68
CA ASP A 10 -2.39 -6.85 2.61
C ASP A 10 -3.16 -5.78 1.87
N ARG A 11 -4.20 -5.26 2.47
CA ARG A 11 -4.96 -4.17 1.90
C ARG A 11 -4.37 -2.88 2.43
N VAL A 12 -4.11 -1.95 1.53
CA VAL A 12 -3.46 -0.71 1.90
C VAL A 12 -4.15 0.46 1.24
N ARG A 13 -3.79 1.65 1.66
CA ARG A 13 -4.35 2.85 1.10
C ARG A 13 -3.21 3.80 0.82
N SER A 14 -3.29 4.54 -0.27
CA SER A 14 -2.24 5.48 -0.63
C SER A 14 -2.31 6.70 0.27
N ARG A 15 -1.18 7.17 0.70
CA ARG A 15 -1.11 8.37 1.52
C ARG A 15 -0.74 9.55 0.65
N VAL A 16 -0.38 9.34 -0.59
CA VAL A 16 0.11 10.40 -1.47
C VAL A 16 -0.67 10.49 -2.76
N THR A 17 -0.61 11.66 -3.38
CA THR A 17 -1.22 11.88 -4.66
C THR A 17 -0.09 12.06 -5.67
N ARG A 18 -0.08 11.27 -6.73
CA ARG A 18 0.95 11.36 -7.72
C ARG A 18 0.36 10.96 -9.05
N GLY A 19 0.29 11.85 -10.00
CA GLY A 19 -0.28 11.56 -11.29
C GLY A 19 -1.73 11.17 -11.14
N ASP A 20 -2.09 10.04 -11.66
CA ASP A 20 -3.44 9.54 -11.59
C ASP A 20 -3.72 8.93 -10.25
N LEU A 21 -2.72 8.65 -9.45
CA LEU A 21 -2.90 8.03 -8.17
C LEU A 21 -3.28 9.09 -7.18
N LYS A 22 -4.37 8.93 -6.47
CA LYS A 22 -4.77 9.89 -5.48
C LYS A 22 -4.74 9.34 -4.09
N ALA A 23 -4.44 10.20 -3.13
CA ALA A 23 -4.39 9.80 -1.73
C ALA A 23 -5.75 9.24 -1.37
N GLY A 24 -5.77 8.19 -0.64
CA GLY A 24 -7.01 7.54 -0.25
C GLY A 24 -7.41 6.35 -1.11
N MET A 25 -6.73 6.15 -2.23
CA MET A 25 -7.06 5.04 -3.08
C MET A 25 -6.63 3.75 -2.41
N VAL A 26 -7.46 2.74 -2.49
CA VAL A 26 -7.23 1.47 -1.83
C VAL A 26 -6.74 0.41 -2.80
N GLY A 27 -5.84 -0.41 -2.36
CA GLY A 27 -5.31 -1.48 -3.19
C GLY A 27 -4.81 -2.65 -2.38
N THR A 28 -4.22 -3.61 -3.07
CA THR A 28 -3.70 -4.81 -2.43
C THR A 28 -2.23 -4.97 -2.81
N VAL A 29 -1.40 -5.30 -1.86
CA VAL A 29 0.01 -5.49 -2.11
C VAL A 29 0.17 -6.80 -2.89
N GLN A 30 0.76 -6.72 -4.08
CA GLN A 30 0.95 -7.84 -4.93
C GLN A 30 2.32 -8.41 -4.79
N ARG A 31 3.32 -7.61 -4.57
CA ARG A 31 4.68 -8.05 -4.46
C ARG A 31 5.44 -7.18 -3.49
N SER A 32 6.41 -7.74 -2.85
CA SER A 32 7.22 -7.01 -1.91
C SER A 32 8.67 -7.06 -2.31
N PHE A 33 9.35 -5.93 -2.38
CA PHE A 33 10.75 -5.89 -2.76
C PHE A 33 11.55 -5.35 -1.58
N LEU A 34 11.52 -6.08 -0.52
CA LEU A 34 12.16 -5.64 0.68
C LEU A 34 13.65 -5.43 0.60
N SER A 35 14.27 -6.03 -0.35
CA SER A 35 15.71 -5.90 -0.44
C SER A 35 16.09 -4.52 -0.91
N VAL A 36 15.15 -3.74 -1.41
CA VAL A 36 15.49 -2.43 -1.88
C VAL A 36 14.51 -1.42 -1.41
N ASP A 37 14.84 -0.55 -0.56
CA ASP A 37 14.00 0.51 -0.11
C ASP A 37 12.58 0.22 0.30
N ASN A 38 12.27 -0.95 0.67
CA ASN A 38 10.95 -1.23 1.12
C ASN A 38 9.93 -0.85 0.07
N ILE A 39 10.12 -1.33 -1.12
CA ILE A 39 9.22 -1.05 -2.21
C ILE A 39 8.20 -2.14 -2.39
N TYR A 40 6.97 -1.76 -2.71
CA TYR A 40 5.90 -2.72 -2.89
C TYR A 40 5.19 -2.46 -4.20
N ASP A 41 4.68 -3.52 -4.81
CA ASP A 41 3.95 -3.44 -6.05
C ASP A 41 2.51 -3.53 -5.60
N VAL A 42 1.73 -2.48 -5.74
CA VAL A 42 0.38 -2.43 -5.24
C VAL A 42 -0.63 -2.31 -6.38
N PHE A 43 -1.60 -3.17 -6.34
CA PHE A 43 -2.60 -3.16 -7.39
C PHE A 43 -3.80 -2.40 -6.82
N PHE A 44 -3.98 -1.17 -7.22
CA PHE A 44 -5.07 -0.35 -6.70
C PHE A 44 -6.37 -0.73 -7.39
N ASP A 45 -7.43 -0.79 -6.63
CA ASP A 45 -8.71 -1.23 -7.12
C ASP A 45 -9.20 -0.46 -8.33
N SER A 46 -8.93 0.80 -8.39
CA SER A 46 -9.39 1.59 -9.49
C SER A 46 -8.40 1.79 -10.61
N LYS A 47 -7.26 1.10 -10.57
CA LYS A 47 -6.31 1.24 -11.63
C LYS A 47 -6.09 -0.11 -12.30
N PRO A 48 -5.85 -0.13 -13.59
CA PRO A 48 -5.69 -1.38 -14.31
C PRO A 48 -4.35 -2.04 -14.17
N THR A 49 -3.34 -1.32 -13.70
CA THR A 49 -2.01 -1.92 -13.58
C THR A 49 -1.44 -1.59 -12.22
N PRO A 50 -0.51 -2.39 -11.74
CA PRO A 50 0.08 -2.17 -10.44
C PRO A 50 0.95 -0.93 -10.43
N VAL A 51 1.16 -0.36 -9.27
CA VAL A 51 1.97 0.81 -9.11
C VAL A 51 3.02 0.52 -8.04
N LEU A 52 4.24 0.95 -8.28
CA LEU A 52 5.29 0.75 -7.29
C LEU A 52 5.19 1.85 -6.25
N MET A 53 5.13 1.44 -4.99
CA MET A 53 5.00 2.39 -3.90
C MET A 53 6.02 2.07 -2.82
N ARG A 54 6.45 3.07 -2.10
CA ARG A 54 7.35 2.86 -1.02
C ARG A 54 6.53 2.70 0.24
N GLY A 55 7.05 2.03 1.22
CA GLY A 55 6.32 1.78 2.45
C GLY A 55 5.73 3.01 3.08
N HIS A 56 6.48 4.11 3.11
CA HIS A 56 5.98 5.29 3.77
C HIS A 56 4.87 5.99 2.99
N GLU A 57 4.62 5.56 1.76
CA GLU A 57 3.58 6.14 0.95
C GLU A 57 2.26 5.40 1.11
N LEU A 58 2.27 4.37 1.92
CA LEU A 58 1.09 3.54 2.12
C LEU A 58 0.70 3.48 3.59
N GLU A 59 -0.53 3.17 3.83
CA GLU A 59 -0.96 2.95 5.22
C GLU A 59 -1.84 1.72 5.23
N PRO A 60 -1.85 0.96 6.29
CA PRO A 60 -2.61 -0.27 6.35
C PRO A 60 -4.08 -0.01 6.50
N LEU A 61 -4.86 -0.57 5.62
CA LEU A 61 -6.27 -0.42 5.67
C LEU A 61 -6.81 -1.23 6.80
N GLU A 62 -6.28 -2.42 7.00
CA GLU A 62 -6.66 -3.25 8.00
C GLU A 62 -6.56 -2.75 9.40
N GLN A 63 -5.68 -1.84 9.64
CA GLN A 63 -5.54 -1.32 10.92
C GLN A 63 -6.82 -0.77 11.43
N ALA A 64 -7.59 -0.20 10.58
CA ALA A 64 -8.82 0.37 10.98
C ALA A 64 -9.79 -0.68 11.43
N ARG A 65 -9.78 -1.82 10.79
CA ARG A 65 -10.62 -2.85 11.13
C ARG A 65 -10.26 -3.44 12.43
N GLU A 66 -9.05 -3.61 12.70
CA GLU A 66 -8.60 -4.16 13.83
C GLU A 66 -9.02 -3.41 14.98
N ARG A 67 -9.11 -2.17 14.88
CA ARG A 67 -9.45 -1.40 15.91
C ARG A 67 -10.82 -1.57 16.33
N LYS A 68 -11.71 -1.96 15.52
CA LYS A 68 -12.97 -2.13 15.88
C LYS A 68 -13.21 -3.35 16.53
N ALA A 69 -12.46 -4.27 16.40
CA ALA A 69 -12.72 -5.55 16.95
C ALA A 69 -12.55 -5.55 18.44
#